data_3b39672dd4b29709fe267a90609fe7ab
#
_entry.id   3b39672dd4b29709fe267a90609fe7ab
#
_cell.length_a   1.000
_cell.length_b   1.000
_cell.length_c   1.000
_cell.angle_alpha   90.00
_cell.angle_beta   90.00
_cell.angle_gamma   90.00
#
_symmetry.space_group_name_H-M   'P 1'
#
loop_
_entity.id
_entity.type
_entity.pdbx_description
1 polymer ?
#
loop_
_entity_poly.entity_id
_entity_poly.type
_entity_poly.pdbx_seq_one_letter_code
_entity_poly.pdbx_strand_id
1 'polypeptide(L)'
;IGLSYFSKYPKFVVTDIKVEGTHIIDAQAVGDLVMEDISGNYIYLFKKANTFILPEAKIREDILEKFQRTEKLEIKRVGFRTLLITISERSGSYLWCGSSIPTDSKKLGDDCYFLNTDGYIFDTAPYFSGNVYFKFYVPLGDKVEPMGAYVLTSETFKSIISFIDGVTALGLHPISVVMNDEKQYELYLSSTITSNPKILFNKESDLTTILSNLNAAINKPEFKNEVLSKYNNLNYIDLRFKNKVLYKFNE
;
A
#
# COMPACT_ATOMS: atom_id res chain seq x y z
N ILE A 1 -20.54 -2.06 -46.37
CA ILE A 1 -19.25 -2.11 -47.09
C ILE A 1 -18.53 -0.77 -46.92
N GLY A 2 -19.15 0.42 -47.14
CA GLY A 2 -18.51 1.73 -47.03
C GLY A 2 -17.88 2.04 -45.68
N LEU A 3 -18.58 1.75 -44.57
CA LEU A 3 -18.10 1.96 -43.19
C LEU A 3 -16.87 1.11 -42.84
N SER A 4 -16.80 -0.14 -43.37
CA SER A 4 -15.63 -1.00 -43.18
C SER A 4 -14.39 -0.46 -43.92
N TYR A 5 -14.56 0.08 -45.10
CA TYR A 5 -13.47 0.71 -45.85
C TYR A 5 -12.97 1.98 -45.12
N PHE A 6 -13.89 2.81 -44.62
CA PHE A 6 -13.56 4.01 -43.82
C PHE A 6 -12.80 3.67 -42.53
N SER A 7 -13.14 2.57 -41.83
CA SER A 7 -12.44 2.15 -40.61
C SER A 7 -10.97 1.78 -40.83
N LYS A 8 -10.62 1.38 -42.05
CA LYS A 8 -9.26 0.98 -42.46
C LYS A 8 -8.48 2.13 -43.11
N TYR A 9 -9.09 3.33 -43.23
CA TYR A 9 -8.41 4.44 -43.88
C TYR A 9 -7.18 4.90 -43.09
N PRO A 10 -5.97 4.94 -43.69
CA PRO A 10 -4.71 5.11 -42.96
C PRO A 10 -4.62 6.37 -42.11
N LYS A 11 -5.36 7.45 -42.45
CA LYS A 11 -5.37 8.71 -41.71
C LYS A 11 -6.05 8.58 -40.33
N PHE A 12 -6.92 7.60 -40.15
CA PHE A 12 -7.70 7.40 -38.92
C PHE A 12 -7.25 6.18 -38.11
N VAL A 13 -6.12 5.59 -38.48
CA VAL A 13 -5.55 4.44 -37.79
C VAL A 13 -4.44 4.93 -36.88
N VAL A 14 -4.56 4.64 -35.58
CA VAL A 14 -3.50 4.86 -34.58
C VAL A 14 -2.31 3.97 -34.91
N THR A 15 -1.15 4.58 -35.03
CA THR A 15 0.13 3.94 -35.39
C THR A 15 1.24 4.29 -34.41
N ASP A 16 0.99 5.26 -33.53
CA ASP A 16 1.99 5.77 -32.61
C ASP A 16 1.40 5.83 -31.19
N ILE A 17 2.08 5.22 -30.23
CA ILE A 17 1.74 5.24 -28.81
C ILE A 17 2.84 6.00 -28.08
N LYS A 18 2.46 7.08 -27.40
CA LYS A 18 3.36 7.84 -26.55
C LYS A 18 2.99 7.59 -25.10
N VAL A 19 3.96 7.21 -24.28
CA VAL A 19 3.79 6.97 -22.85
C VAL A 19 4.62 8.00 -22.09
N GLU A 20 3.98 8.70 -21.16
CA GLU A 20 4.61 9.76 -20.37
C GLU A 20 4.28 9.60 -18.87
N GLY A 21 5.15 10.13 -18.00
CA GLY A 21 4.96 10.15 -16.53
C GLY A 21 5.38 8.87 -15.83
N THR A 22 5.99 7.92 -16.54
CA THR A 22 6.57 6.72 -15.94
C THR A 22 8.00 6.96 -15.46
N HIS A 23 8.36 6.33 -14.34
CA HIS A 23 9.72 6.35 -13.77
C HIS A 23 10.24 4.92 -13.52
N ILE A 24 9.40 4.05 -12.98
CA ILE A 24 9.69 2.64 -12.67
C ILE A 24 8.98 1.73 -13.66
N ILE A 25 7.74 2.06 -14.03
CA ILE A 25 7.01 1.34 -15.07
C ILE A 25 7.74 1.51 -16.40
N ASP A 26 8.01 0.40 -17.07
CA ASP A 26 8.60 0.42 -18.42
C ASP A 26 7.59 0.97 -19.44
N ALA A 27 7.88 2.16 -19.94
CA ALA A 27 7.07 2.84 -20.97
C ALA A 27 6.92 2.02 -22.25
N GLN A 28 7.97 1.27 -22.64
CA GLN A 28 7.91 0.40 -23.81
C GLN A 28 6.92 -0.75 -23.60
N ALA A 29 6.96 -1.39 -22.42
CA ALA A 29 6.03 -2.49 -22.09
C ALA A 29 4.56 -2.02 -22.06
N VAL A 30 4.29 -0.78 -21.63
CA VAL A 30 2.95 -0.17 -21.71
C VAL A 30 2.55 0.05 -23.17
N GLY A 31 3.45 0.60 -23.99
CA GLY A 31 3.22 0.83 -25.41
C GLY A 31 2.89 -0.47 -26.16
N ASP A 32 3.65 -1.53 -25.88
CA ASP A 32 3.47 -2.85 -26.51
C ASP A 32 2.11 -3.47 -26.12
N LEU A 33 1.71 -3.37 -24.86
CA LEU A 33 0.40 -3.82 -24.38
C LEU A 33 -0.74 -3.09 -25.12
N VAL A 34 -0.65 -1.77 -25.23
CA VAL A 34 -1.66 -0.96 -25.94
C VAL A 34 -1.70 -1.31 -27.43
N MET A 35 -0.55 -1.53 -28.06
CA MET A 35 -0.49 -1.96 -29.48
C MET A 35 -1.12 -3.34 -29.68
N GLU A 36 -0.96 -4.26 -28.74
CA GLU A 36 -1.63 -5.56 -28.73
C GLU A 36 -3.16 -5.40 -28.65
N ASP A 37 -3.67 -4.58 -27.73
CA ASP A 37 -5.10 -4.34 -27.51
C ASP A 37 -5.81 -3.74 -28.73
N ILE A 38 -5.13 -2.82 -29.42
CA ILE A 38 -5.68 -2.21 -30.65
C ILE A 38 -5.40 -3.02 -31.92
N SER A 39 -4.71 -4.15 -31.79
CA SER A 39 -4.45 -5.04 -32.93
C SER A 39 -5.72 -5.74 -33.42
N GLY A 40 -5.75 -6.14 -34.72
CA GLY A 40 -6.84 -6.88 -35.32
C GLY A 40 -8.10 -6.05 -35.58
N ASN A 41 -9.24 -6.73 -35.69
CA ASN A 41 -10.52 -6.15 -36.11
C ASN A 41 -11.67 -6.57 -35.22
N TYR A 42 -12.69 -5.70 -35.09
CA TYR A 42 -14.00 -6.07 -34.60
C TYR A 42 -14.78 -6.78 -35.72
N ILE A 43 -15.36 -7.94 -35.40
CA ILE A 43 -16.23 -8.72 -36.32
C ILE A 43 -15.58 -8.87 -37.70
N TYR A 44 -14.24 -9.02 -37.79
CA TYR A 44 -13.44 -9.12 -39.01
C TYR A 44 -13.52 -7.89 -39.98
N LEU A 45 -14.35 -6.90 -39.68
CA LEU A 45 -14.68 -5.79 -40.58
C LEU A 45 -14.04 -4.47 -40.16
N PHE A 46 -14.05 -4.12 -38.87
CA PHE A 46 -13.65 -2.81 -38.37
C PHE A 46 -12.32 -2.87 -37.65
N LYS A 47 -11.34 -2.07 -38.08
CA LYS A 47 -10.00 -2.06 -37.47
C LYS A 47 -10.07 -1.49 -36.06
N LYS A 48 -9.61 -2.24 -35.05
CA LYS A 48 -9.61 -1.81 -33.63
C LYS A 48 -8.79 -0.55 -33.40
N ALA A 49 -7.65 -0.41 -34.15
CA ALA A 49 -6.79 0.77 -34.11
C ALA A 49 -7.41 2.02 -34.72
N ASN A 50 -8.66 1.98 -35.23
CA ASN A 50 -9.30 3.19 -35.70
C ASN A 50 -9.60 4.15 -34.57
N THR A 51 -9.16 5.41 -34.66
CA THR A 51 -9.22 6.42 -33.60
C THR A 51 -10.62 6.69 -33.04
N PHE A 52 -11.68 6.42 -33.86
CA PHE A 52 -13.06 6.64 -33.42
C PHE A 52 -13.69 5.47 -32.65
N ILE A 53 -13.11 4.27 -32.75
CA ILE A 53 -13.64 3.04 -32.16
C ILE A 53 -12.60 2.30 -31.30
N LEU A 54 -11.58 2.99 -30.80
CA LEU A 54 -10.57 2.43 -29.91
C LEU A 54 -11.19 1.75 -28.70
N PRO A 55 -10.68 0.58 -28.27
CA PRO A 55 -11.15 -0.12 -27.07
C PRO A 55 -10.58 0.51 -25.79
N GLU A 56 -10.86 1.79 -25.52
CA GLU A 56 -10.26 2.52 -24.39
C GLU A 56 -10.53 1.88 -23.03
N ALA A 57 -11.71 1.30 -22.85
CA ALA A 57 -12.05 0.62 -21.59
C ALA A 57 -11.14 -0.60 -21.36
N LYS A 58 -10.92 -1.41 -22.41
CA LYS A 58 -10.02 -2.57 -22.34
C LYS A 58 -8.57 -2.13 -22.12
N ILE A 59 -8.09 -1.14 -22.87
CA ILE A 59 -6.73 -0.59 -22.68
C ILE A 59 -6.52 -0.14 -21.24
N ARG A 60 -7.50 0.54 -20.66
CA ARG A 60 -7.45 1.00 -19.27
C ARG A 60 -7.42 -0.16 -18.28
N GLU A 61 -8.27 -1.14 -18.48
CA GLU A 61 -8.35 -2.33 -17.63
C GLU A 61 -7.02 -3.10 -17.65
N ASP A 62 -6.50 -3.41 -18.84
CA ASP A 62 -5.28 -4.19 -19.02
C ASP A 62 -4.04 -3.47 -18.47
N ILE A 63 -3.95 -2.12 -18.63
CA ILE A 63 -2.86 -1.34 -18.02
C ILE A 63 -2.95 -1.38 -16.49
N LEU A 64 -4.14 -1.18 -15.91
CA LEU A 64 -4.30 -1.17 -14.44
C LEU A 64 -4.10 -2.55 -13.82
N GLU A 65 -4.47 -3.61 -14.52
CA GLU A 65 -4.25 -4.99 -14.07
C GLU A 65 -2.78 -5.38 -14.13
N LYS A 66 -2.10 -5.08 -15.24
CA LYS A 66 -0.71 -5.48 -15.46
C LYS A 66 0.30 -4.59 -14.71
N PHE A 67 0.01 -3.29 -14.61
CA PHE A 67 0.90 -2.30 -13.99
C PHE A 67 0.26 -1.71 -12.73
N GLN A 68 0.20 -2.48 -11.66
CA GLN A 68 -0.48 -2.11 -10.41
C GLN A 68 0.15 -0.91 -9.70
N ARG A 69 1.38 -0.55 -10.07
CA ARG A 69 2.03 0.71 -9.67
C ARG A 69 1.33 1.96 -10.24
N THR A 70 0.43 1.80 -11.22
CA THR A 70 -0.34 2.92 -11.78
C THR A 70 -1.33 3.46 -10.77
N GLU A 71 -1.18 4.71 -10.36
CA GLU A 71 -2.14 5.43 -9.50
C GLU A 71 -3.21 6.12 -10.32
N LYS A 72 -2.78 6.87 -11.35
CA LYS A 72 -3.67 7.58 -12.26
C LYS A 72 -3.29 7.27 -13.70
N LEU A 73 -4.30 7.07 -14.52
CA LEU A 73 -4.16 6.78 -15.94
C LEU A 73 -5.04 7.71 -16.77
N GLU A 74 -4.42 8.44 -17.66
CA GLU A 74 -5.10 9.28 -18.64
C GLU A 74 -4.77 8.82 -20.04
N ILE A 75 -5.80 8.67 -20.88
CA ILE A 75 -5.68 8.25 -22.27
C ILE A 75 -6.22 9.38 -23.15
N LYS A 76 -5.39 9.96 -23.98
CA LYS A 76 -5.75 11.07 -24.87
C LYS A 76 -5.37 10.77 -26.33
N ARG A 77 -6.22 11.19 -27.25
CA ARG A 77 -5.91 11.18 -28.68
C ARG A 77 -5.20 12.48 -29.07
N VAL A 78 -4.03 12.36 -29.67
CA VAL A 78 -3.27 13.49 -30.23
C VAL A 78 -3.35 13.39 -31.75
N GLY A 79 -4.27 14.17 -32.33
CA GLY A 79 -4.67 14.01 -33.72
C GLY A 79 -5.39 12.67 -33.96
N PHE A 80 -5.19 12.08 -35.12
CA PHE A 80 -5.88 10.84 -35.50
C PHE A 80 -5.00 9.60 -35.46
N ARG A 81 -3.70 9.76 -35.23
CA ARG A 81 -2.73 8.67 -35.38
C ARG A 81 -1.92 8.37 -34.12
N THR A 82 -1.94 9.26 -33.16
CA THR A 82 -1.18 9.12 -31.92
C THR A 82 -2.11 8.99 -30.72
N LEU A 83 -1.86 8.01 -29.87
CA LEU A 83 -2.47 7.85 -28.56
C LEU A 83 -1.45 8.22 -27.50
N LEU A 84 -1.79 9.19 -26.66
CA LEU A 84 -0.98 9.60 -25.52
C LEU A 84 -1.52 8.93 -24.26
N ILE A 85 -0.68 8.16 -23.61
CA ILE A 85 -0.92 7.50 -22.32
C ILE A 85 -0.11 8.24 -21.26
N THR A 86 -0.79 8.88 -20.33
CA THR A 86 -0.13 9.56 -19.20
C THR A 86 -0.37 8.75 -17.92
N ILE A 87 0.70 8.34 -17.26
CA ILE A 87 0.68 7.52 -16.04
C ILE A 87 1.26 8.34 -14.88
N SER A 88 0.56 8.31 -13.72
CA SER A 88 1.13 8.71 -12.44
C SER A 88 1.36 7.45 -11.62
N GLU A 89 2.57 7.28 -11.13
CA GLU A 89 2.94 6.08 -10.36
C GLU A 89 2.66 6.25 -8.87
N ARG A 90 2.25 5.14 -8.22
CA ARG A 90 2.12 5.06 -6.76
C ARG A 90 3.48 5.17 -6.09
N SER A 91 3.55 5.89 -4.98
CA SER A 91 4.71 5.91 -4.10
C SER A 91 4.50 4.99 -2.90
N GLY A 92 5.55 4.25 -2.51
CA GLY A 92 5.54 3.43 -1.31
C GLY A 92 5.59 4.29 -0.06
N SER A 93 4.57 4.18 0.80
CA SER A 93 4.49 4.89 2.08
C SER A 93 4.79 3.96 3.25
N TYR A 94 4.43 2.70 3.13
CA TYR A 94 4.59 1.65 4.15
C TYR A 94 4.99 0.34 3.47
N LEU A 95 5.32 -0.69 4.30
CA LEU A 95 5.55 -2.05 3.81
C LEU A 95 4.56 -3.03 4.43
N TRP A 96 4.10 -3.99 3.63
CA TRP A 96 3.51 -5.22 4.13
C TRP A 96 4.54 -6.34 4.05
N CYS A 97 4.80 -7.04 5.16
CA CYS A 97 5.85 -8.05 5.27
C CYS A 97 5.30 -9.41 5.75
N GLY A 98 4.10 -9.77 5.31
CA GLY A 98 3.48 -11.05 5.63
C GLY A 98 2.54 -11.01 6.84
N SER A 99 2.18 -12.19 7.35
CA SER A 99 1.20 -12.33 8.44
C SER A 99 1.79 -12.21 9.84
N SER A 100 3.10 -12.38 9.99
CA SER A 100 3.78 -12.36 11.30
C SER A 100 5.24 -11.94 11.16
N ILE A 101 5.83 -11.44 12.24
CA ILE A 101 7.27 -11.16 12.28
C ILE A 101 8.03 -12.49 12.17
N PRO A 102 8.95 -12.66 11.20
CA PRO A 102 9.76 -13.86 11.09
C PRO A 102 10.59 -14.12 12.35
N THR A 103 10.60 -15.36 12.81
CA THR A 103 11.42 -15.81 13.96
C THR A 103 12.90 -15.94 13.60
N ASP A 104 13.20 -16.15 12.31
CA ASP A 104 14.57 -16.17 11.79
C ASP A 104 15.00 -14.76 11.41
N SER A 105 16.00 -14.24 12.11
CA SER A 105 16.54 -12.89 11.86
C SER A 105 17.10 -12.70 10.44
N LYS A 106 17.50 -13.78 9.75
CA LYS A 106 17.96 -13.75 8.36
C LYS A 106 16.84 -13.50 7.35
N LYS A 107 15.59 -13.73 7.74
CA LYS A 107 14.39 -13.51 6.91
C LYS A 107 13.65 -12.21 7.24
N LEU A 108 14.18 -11.42 8.16
CA LEU A 108 13.60 -10.11 8.49
C LEU A 108 13.75 -9.16 7.30
N GLY A 109 12.63 -8.90 6.63
CA GLY A 109 12.55 -7.98 5.47
C GLY A 109 12.71 -8.63 4.10
N ASP A 110 12.86 -9.95 4.02
CA ASP A 110 12.67 -10.69 2.79
C ASP A 110 11.17 -10.75 2.48
N ASP A 111 10.80 -10.62 1.20
CA ASP A 111 9.41 -10.70 0.71
C ASP A 111 8.46 -9.61 1.25
N CYS A 112 8.92 -8.38 1.44
CA CYS A 112 8.04 -7.25 1.70
C CYS A 112 7.50 -6.64 0.40
N TYR A 113 6.35 -5.98 0.51
CA TYR A 113 5.69 -5.29 -0.59
C TYR A 113 5.39 -3.85 -0.20
N PHE A 114 5.42 -2.94 -1.17
CA PHE A 114 5.03 -1.56 -0.95
C PHE A 114 3.53 -1.40 -0.78
N LEU A 115 3.15 -0.63 0.22
CA LEU A 115 1.79 -0.13 0.44
C LEU A 115 1.70 1.36 0.10
N ASN A 116 0.59 1.75 -0.51
CA ASN A 116 0.21 3.15 -0.61
C ASN A 116 -0.49 3.63 0.68
N THR A 117 -0.93 4.89 0.69
CA THR A 117 -1.64 5.52 1.81
C THR A 117 -3.03 4.95 2.11
N ASP A 118 -3.57 4.09 1.25
CA ASP A 118 -4.86 3.41 1.42
C ASP A 118 -4.70 1.94 1.86
N GLY A 119 -3.46 1.45 2.01
CA GLY A 119 -3.17 0.06 2.36
C GLY A 119 -3.25 -0.91 1.16
N TYR A 120 -3.13 -0.41 -0.07
CA TYR A 120 -3.09 -1.19 -1.29
C TYR A 120 -1.67 -1.66 -1.59
N ILE A 121 -1.49 -2.96 -1.80
CA ILE A 121 -0.21 -3.60 -2.17
C ILE A 121 -0.04 -3.46 -3.69
N PHE A 122 1.01 -2.78 -4.14
CA PHE A 122 1.15 -2.45 -5.55
C PHE A 122 2.48 -2.81 -6.20
N ASP A 123 3.49 -3.16 -5.40
CA ASP A 123 4.79 -3.59 -5.92
C ASP A 123 5.61 -4.34 -4.87
N THR A 124 6.59 -5.12 -5.32
CA THR A 124 7.58 -5.75 -4.44
C THR A 124 8.54 -4.69 -3.90
N ALA A 125 8.97 -4.84 -2.65
CA ALA A 125 9.94 -3.95 -2.04
C ALA A 125 11.30 -4.63 -1.95
N PRO A 126 12.40 -3.91 -2.25
CA PRO A 126 13.73 -4.43 -1.97
C PRO A 126 13.96 -4.50 -0.46
N TYR A 127 14.99 -5.23 -0.04
CA TYR A 127 15.39 -5.23 1.35
C TYR A 127 15.85 -3.83 1.80
N PHE A 128 15.29 -3.36 2.91
CA PHE A 128 15.70 -2.14 3.59
C PHE A 128 16.31 -2.48 4.95
N SER A 129 17.54 -2.08 5.17
CA SER A 129 18.17 -2.18 6.49
C SER A 129 17.56 -1.17 7.47
N GLY A 130 17.27 -1.60 8.71
CA GLY A 130 16.71 -0.74 9.74
C GLY A 130 15.21 -0.45 9.56
N ASN A 131 14.76 0.68 10.14
CA ASN A 131 13.35 1.06 10.21
C ASN A 131 13.02 2.24 9.27
N VAL A 132 13.48 2.15 8.01
CA VAL A 132 13.24 3.20 6.99
C VAL A 132 11.75 3.34 6.67
N TYR A 133 11.03 2.21 6.65
CA TYR A 133 9.59 2.16 6.46
C TYR A 133 8.91 1.52 7.66
N PHE A 134 7.72 2.01 8.00
CA PHE A 134 6.84 1.35 8.94
C PHE A 134 6.28 0.06 8.32
N LYS A 135 6.28 -1.05 9.08
CA LYS A 135 5.95 -2.39 8.57
C LYS A 135 4.60 -2.89 9.12
N PHE A 136 3.80 -3.46 8.25
CA PHE A 136 2.55 -4.15 8.57
C PHE A 136 2.74 -5.65 8.47
N TYR A 137 2.38 -6.37 9.52
CA TYR A 137 2.28 -7.83 9.57
C TYR A 137 0.83 -8.20 9.80
N VAL A 138 0.09 -8.40 8.72
CA VAL A 138 -1.37 -8.59 8.74
C VAL A 138 -1.73 -9.75 7.82
N PRO A 139 -2.46 -10.78 8.29
CA PRO A 139 -2.92 -11.86 7.44
C PRO A 139 -3.84 -11.36 6.31
N LEU A 140 -3.56 -11.76 5.07
CA LEU A 140 -4.41 -11.47 3.90
C LEU A 140 -5.44 -12.59 3.63
N GLY A 141 -5.40 -13.68 4.41
CA GLY A 141 -6.18 -14.91 4.13
C GLY A 141 -5.39 -15.92 3.29
N ASP A 142 -5.77 -17.19 3.40
CA ASP A 142 -4.96 -18.34 2.96
C ASP A 142 -4.76 -18.49 1.43
N LYS A 143 -5.46 -17.70 0.61
CA LYS A 143 -5.42 -17.84 -0.87
C LYS A 143 -5.34 -16.50 -1.60
N VAL A 144 -4.98 -15.42 -0.91
CA VAL A 144 -4.90 -14.11 -1.52
C VAL A 144 -3.47 -13.84 -1.97
N GLU A 145 -3.29 -13.68 -3.28
CA GLU A 145 -2.04 -13.15 -3.82
C GLU A 145 -1.83 -11.73 -3.29
N PRO A 146 -0.63 -11.40 -2.77
CA PRO A 146 -0.39 -10.09 -2.16
C PRO A 146 -0.60 -8.93 -3.13
N MET A 147 -0.09 -9.07 -4.36
CA MET A 147 -0.16 -8.01 -5.37
C MET A 147 -1.62 -7.68 -5.73
N GLY A 148 -1.97 -6.40 -5.65
CA GLY A 148 -3.33 -5.92 -5.95
C GLY A 148 -4.31 -6.07 -4.79
N ALA A 149 -3.89 -6.61 -3.63
CA ALA A 149 -4.74 -6.74 -2.46
C ALA A 149 -4.69 -5.48 -1.56
N TYR A 150 -5.71 -5.32 -0.73
CA TYR A 150 -5.69 -4.40 0.39
C TYR A 150 -5.41 -5.18 1.68
N VAL A 151 -4.45 -4.70 2.48
CA VAL A 151 -4.12 -5.33 3.77
C VAL A 151 -5.26 -5.26 4.79
N LEU A 152 -6.05 -4.20 4.73
CA LEU A 152 -7.24 -3.93 5.54
C LEU A 152 -8.22 -3.11 4.69
N THR A 153 -9.43 -2.87 5.17
CA THR A 153 -10.29 -1.84 4.55
C THR A 153 -9.59 -0.47 4.63
N SER A 154 -9.75 0.37 3.60
CA SER A 154 -9.09 1.69 3.57
C SER A 154 -9.42 2.55 4.80
N GLU A 155 -10.64 2.45 5.33
CA GLU A 155 -11.06 3.14 6.55
C GLU A 155 -10.29 2.65 7.79
N THR A 156 -10.21 1.32 8.00
CA THR A 156 -9.46 0.72 9.11
C THR A 156 -7.98 1.05 8.99
N PHE A 157 -7.42 0.97 7.79
CA PHE A 157 -6.02 1.29 7.55
C PHE A 157 -5.70 2.74 7.93
N LYS A 158 -6.49 3.69 7.45
CA LYS A 158 -6.33 5.13 7.77
C LYS A 158 -6.49 5.42 9.27
N SER A 159 -7.42 4.74 9.92
CA SER A 159 -7.60 4.88 11.38
C SER A 159 -6.37 4.39 12.15
N ILE A 160 -5.77 3.28 11.74
CA ILE A 160 -4.52 2.76 12.34
C ILE A 160 -3.37 3.74 12.07
N ILE A 161 -3.23 4.29 10.86
CA ILE A 161 -2.20 5.29 10.55
C ILE A 161 -2.37 6.52 11.45
N SER A 162 -3.59 7.05 11.59
CA SER A 162 -3.86 8.20 12.47
C SER A 162 -3.50 7.90 13.94
N PHE A 163 -3.73 6.68 14.40
CA PHE A 163 -3.32 6.25 15.73
C PHE A 163 -1.78 6.19 15.86
N ILE A 164 -1.08 5.63 14.88
CA ILE A 164 0.39 5.57 14.82
C ILE A 164 1.00 6.97 14.85
N ASP A 165 0.44 7.90 14.06
CA ASP A 165 0.87 9.30 14.04
C ASP A 165 0.66 9.97 15.40
N GLY A 166 -0.49 9.70 16.02
CA GLY A 166 -0.77 10.17 17.38
C GLY A 166 0.21 9.63 18.42
N VAL A 167 0.53 8.34 18.37
CA VAL A 167 1.54 7.71 19.26
C VAL A 167 2.92 8.33 19.01
N THR A 168 3.26 8.61 17.75
CA THR A 168 4.52 9.29 17.40
C THR A 168 4.58 10.71 17.97
N ALA A 169 3.49 11.45 17.91
CA ALA A 169 3.38 12.80 18.47
C ALA A 169 3.53 12.81 20.01
N LEU A 170 3.27 11.67 20.68
CA LEU A 170 3.51 11.51 22.11
C LEU A 170 4.99 11.20 22.46
N GLY A 171 5.88 11.17 21.47
CA GLY A 171 7.31 10.90 21.67
C GLY A 171 7.68 9.42 21.71
N LEU A 172 6.76 8.54 21.37
CA LEU A 172 7.03 7.12 21.14
C LEU A 172 7.34 6.91 19.67
N HIS A 173 8.13 5.88 19.33
CA HIS A 173 8.61 5.65 17.97
C HIS A 173 8.12 4.29 17.42
N PRO A 174 6.88 4.21 16.88
CA PRO A 174 6.37 3.00 16.26
C PRO A 174 7.20 2.57 15.05
N ILE A 175 7.45 1.26 14.91
CA ILE A 175 8.23 0.68 13.81
C ILE A 175 7.47 -0.37 13.02
N SER A 176 6.53 -1.08 13.67
CA SER A 176 5.68 -2.06 13.00
C SER A 176 4.41 -2.33 13.77
N VAL A 177 3.39 -2.83 13.08
CA VAL A 177 2.16 -3.34 13.67
C VAL A 177 1.94 -4.79 13.23
N VAL A 178 1.57 -5.63 14.18
CA VAL A 178 1.21 -7.04 13.96
C VAL A 178 -0.26 -7.23 14.32
N MET A 179 -1.03 -7.87 13.45
CA MET A 179 -2.37 -8.36 13.77
C MET A 179 -2.28 -9.85 14.11
N ASN A 180 -2.57 -10.21 15.34
CA ASN A 180 -2.57 -11.61 15.76
C ASN A 180 -3.91 -12.32 15.46
N ASP A 181 -3.95 -13.65 15.63
CA ASP A 181 -5.13 -14.47 15.34
C ASP A 181 -6.35 -14.13 16.23
N GLU A 182 -6.13 -13.55 17.42
CA GLU A 182 -7.18 -13.08 18.33
C GLU A 182 -7.77 -11.73 17.91
N LYS A 183 -7.42 -11.22 16.70
CA LYS A 183 -7.81 -9.90 16.21
C LYS A 183 -7.37 -8.74 17.11
N GLN A 184 -6.25 -8.92 17.77
CA GLN A 184 -5.57 -7.89 18.52
C GLN A 184 -4.43 -7.31 17.69
N TYR A 185 -4.11 -6.06 17.96
CA TYR A 185 -2.96 -5.39 17.36
C TYR A 185 -1.86 -5.23 18.39
N GLU A 186 -0.64 -5.49 17.96
CA GLU A 186 0.59 -5.24 18.69
C GLU A 186 1.40 -4.19 17.92
N LEU A 187 1.46 -2.97 18.41
CA LEU A 187 2.25 -1.89 17.84
C LEU A 187 3.63 -1.89 18.48
N TYR A 188 4.63 -2.36 17.75
CA TYR A 188 6.01 -2.41 18.23
C TYR A 188 6.67 -1.05 18.14
N LEU A 189 7.39 -0.69 19.21
CA LEU A 189 8.10 0.58 19.32
C LEU A 189 9.60 0.35 19.19
N SER A 190 10.32 1.33 18.66
CA SER A 190 11.78 1.28 18.57
C SER A 190 12.42 1.30 19.95
N SER A 191 13.41 0.44 20.19
CA SER A 191 14.23 0.40 21.38
C SER A 191 15.70 0.24 21.02
N THR A 192 16.61 0.67 21.90
CA THR A 192 18.04 0.48 21.76
C THR A 192 18.51 -0.90 22.25
N ILE A 193 17.61 -1.67 22.87
CA ILE A 193 17.86 -3.03 23.38
C ILE A 193 17.09 -4.04 22.53
N THR A 194 17.46 -5.31 22.63
CA THR A 194 16.98 -6.44 21.80
C THR A 194 15.46 -6.73 21.87
N SER A 195 14.76 -6.27 22.88
CA SER A 195 13.30 -6.42 23.00
C SER A 195 12.60 -5.09 22.75
N ASN A 196 11.95 -4.95 21.61
CA ASN A 196 11.13 -3.77 21.33
C ASN A 196 9.86 -3.80 22.18
N PRO A 197 9.58 -2.76 23.00
CA PRO A 197 8.33 -2.66 23.72
C PRO A 197 7.16 -2.55 22.76
N LYS A 198 5.96 -2.93 23.20
CA LYS A 198 4.76 -2.91 22.35
C LYS A 198 3.56 -2.28 23.04
N ILE A 199 2.68 -1.69 22.23
CA ILE A 199 1.36 -1.24 22.65
C ILE A 199 0.34 -2.28 22.18
N LEU A 200 -0.48 -2.78 23.12
CA LEU A 200 -1.53 -3.78 22.85
C LEU A 200 -2.89 -3.09 22.77
N PHE A 201 -3.65 -3.35 21.70
CA PHE A 201 -5.02 -2.85 21.56
C PHE A 201 -5.88 -3.81 20.73
N ASN A 202 -7.22 -3.76 20.90
CA ASN A 202 -8.13 -4.62 20.18
C ASN A 202 -8.53 -4.01 18.84
N LYS A 203 -8.82 -4.83 17.84
CA LYS A 203 -9.31 -4.42 16.54
C LYS A 203 -10.55 -3.53 16.62
N GLU A 204 -11.44 -3.80 17.59
CA GLU A 204 -12.71 -3.09 17.76
C GLU A 204 -12.61 -1.86 18.67
N SER A 205 -11.40 -1.53 19.13
CA SER A 205 -11.19 -0.35 20.00
C SER A 205 -11.44 0.94 19.20
N ASP A 206 -12.06 1.90 19.87
CA ASP A 206 -12.05 3.29 19.40
C ASP A 206 -10.65 3.87 19.57
N LEU A 207 -9.89 3.93 18.47
CA LEU A 207 -8.49 4.35 18.46
C LEU A 207 -8.31 5.79 18.95
N THR A 208 -9.29 6.66 18.75
CA THR A 208 -9.27 8.05 19.25
C THR A 208 -9.34 8.08 20.78
N THR A 209 -10.25 7.27 21.35
CA THR A 209 -10.40 7.18 22.79
C THR A 209 -9.16 6.57 23.45
N ILE A 210 -8.61 5.48 22.92
CA ILE A 210 -7.42 4.85 23.52
C ILE A 210 -6.18 5.73 23.38
N LEU A 211 -6.04 6.50 22.29
CA LEU A 211 -4.97 7.49 22.14
C LEU A 211 -5.09 8.61 23.18
N SER A 212 -6.30 9.10 23.43
CA SER A 212 -6.58 10.08 24.48
C SER A 212 -6.21 9.56 25.88
N ASN A 213 -6.56 8.30 26.18
CA ASN A 213 -6.20 7.66 27.44
C ASN A 213 -4.68 7.50 27.59
N LEU A 214 -3.99 7.10 26.51
CA LEU A 214 -2.53 7.00 26.49
C LEU A 214 -1.89 8.38 26.72
N ASN A 215 -2.38 9.41 26.04
CA ASN A 215 -1.90 10.79 26.22
C ASN A 215 -2.08 11.26 27.68
N ALA A 216 -3.26 11.01 28.26
CA ALA A 216 -3.52 11.35 29.66
C ALA A 216 -2.59 10.60 30.63
N ALA A 217 -2.28 9.32 30.35
CA ALA A 217 -1.35 8.53 31.15
C ALA A 217 0.10 9.05 31.03
N ILE A 218 0.60 9.28 29.83
CA ILE A 218 1.97 9.76 29.55
C ILE A 218 2.23 11.11 30.22
N ASN A 219 1.23 11.97 30.34
CA ASN A 219 1.38 13.28 30.96
C ASN A 219 1.38 13.24 32.51
N LYS A 220 1.08 12.09 33.16
CA LYS A 220 1.19 11.97 34.60
C LYS A 220 2.64 11.81 35.04
N PRO A 221 3.06 12.51 36.11
CA PRO A 221 4.42 12.42 36.65
C PRO A 221 4.85 10.98 36.97
N GLU A 222 3.94 10.18 37.54
CA GLU A 222 4.19 8.79 37.91
C GLU A 222 4.54 7.95 36.69
N PHE A 223 3.78 8.09 35.59
CA PHE A 223 4.03 7.38 34.33
C PHE A 223 5.38 7.80 33.73
N LYS A 224 5.68 9.10 33.71
CA LYS A 224 6.97 9.61 33.23
C LYS A 224 8.14 9.03 33.99
N ASN A 225 8.05 9.03 35.33
CA ASN A 225 9.11 8.58 36.19
C ASN A 225 9.29 7.05 36.19
N GLU A 226 8.23 6.30 36.01
CA GLU A 226 8.31 4.83 36.01
C GLU A 226 8.52 4.26 34.60
N VAL A 227 7.70 4.67 33.63
CA VAL A 227 7.65 4.03 32.30
C VAL A 227 8.67 4.64 31.36
N LEU A 228 8.68 5.97 31.20
CA LEU A 228 9.55 6.59 30.21
C LEU A 228 11.02 6.59 30.65
N SER A 229 11.30 6.69 31.96
CA SER A 229 12.68 6.58 32.48
C SER A 229 13.26 5.17 32.33
N LYS A 230 12.41 4.15 32.35
CA LYS A 230 12.77 2.73 32.17
C LYS A 230 12.32 2.16 30.84
N TYR A 231 12.16 3.01 29.82
CA TYR A 231 11.61 2.65 28.51
C TYR A 231 12.31 1.43 27.89
N ASN A 232 13.61 1.34 27.99
CA ASN A 232 14.38 0.21 27.47
C ASN A 232 14.10 -1.13 28.17
N ASN A 233 13.53 -1.11 29.36
CA ASN A 233 13.10 -2.32 30.08
C ASN A 233 11.58 -2.57 29.98
N LEU A 234 10.86 -1.70 29.27
CA LEU A 234 9.43 -1.86 29.08
C LEU A 234 9.14 -3.08 28.20
N ASN A 235 8.20 -3.92 28.60
CA ASN A 235 7.71 -5.03 27.80
C ASN A 235 6.51 -4.58 26.96
N TYR A 236 5.47 -4.07 27.62
CA TYR A 236 4.29 -3.57 26.90
C TYR A 236 3.55 -2.48 27.68
N ILE A 237 2.75 -1.71 26.91
CA ILE A 237 1.65 -0.87 27.38
C ILE A 237 0.35 -1.50 26.85
N ASP A 238 -0.61 -1.77 27.74
CA ASP A 238 -1.86 -2.45 27.39
C ASP A 238 -3.03 -1.46 27.42
N LEU A 239 -3.62 -1.21 26.27
CA LEU A 239 -4.76 -0.33 26.05
C LEU A 239 -6.06 -1.10 25.76
N ARG A 240 -6.08 -2.42 25.91
CA ARG A 240 -7.26 -3.26 25.66
C ARG A 240 -8.38 -3.06 26.67
N PHE A 241 -8.08 -2.50 27.82
CA PHE A 241 -9.03 -2.28 28.91
C PHE A 241 -9.59 -0.86 28.86
N LYS A 242 -10.91 -0.76 28.80
CA LYS A 242 -11.60 0.53 28.72
C LYS A 242 -11.17 1.44 29.89
N ASN A 243 -10.75 2.65 29.58
CA ASN A 243 -10.35 3.69 30.56
C ASN A 243 -9.16 3.32 31.48
N LYS A 244 -8.36 2.30 31.12
CA LYS A 244 -7.16 1.92 31.86
C LYS A 244 -5.98 1.78 30.93
N VAL A 245 -4.83 2.29 31.36
CA VAL A 245 -3.53 2.07 30.73
C VAL A 245 -2.70 1.24 31.70
N LEU A 246 -2.42 0.00 31.32
CA LEU A 246 -1.60 -0.90 32.13
C LEU A 246 -0.22 -1.03 31.44
N TYR A 247 0.80 -1.37 32.21
CA TYR A 247 2.13 -1.59 31.66
C TYR A 247 2.88 -2.68 32.43
N LYS A 248 3.83 -3.34 31.77
CA LYS A 248 4.70 -4.34 32.38
C LYS A 248 6.14 -4.13 31.88
N PHE A 249 7.10 -4.35 32.79
CA PHE A 249 8.52 -4.42 32.47
C PHE A 249 8.96 -5.85 32.24
N ASN A 250 10.09 -6.01 31.56
CA ASN A 250 10.80 -7.29 31.48
C ASN A 250 11.37 -7.65 32.85
N GLU A 251 11.40 -8.95 33.16
CA GLU A 251 11.97 -9.50 34.39
C GLU A 251 13.51 -9.47 34.34
#